data_5749baa5c6f5a9b1f9e74230b2eccebe
#
_entry.id   5749baa5c6f5a9b1f9e74230b2eccebe
#
_cell.length_a   1.000
_cell.length_b   1.000
_cell.length_c   1.000
_cell.angle_alpha   90.00
_cell.angle_beta   90.00
_cell.angle_gamma   90.00
#
_symmetry.space_group_name_H-M   'P 1'
#
loop_
_entity.id
_entity.type
_entity.pdbx_description
1 polymer ?
#
loop_
_entity_poly.entity_id
_entity_poly.type
_entity_poly.pdbx_seq_one_letter_code
_entity_poly.pdbx_strand_id
1 'polypeptide(L)'
;MPMTNNKLYARDEYLKKKAADSNGLNIQLTNNYAFRKTFKNTYIAKGFLMALLGLKEDEIADLKVTDPFEEGESEQEKEGILDVKIYLNNNKKINIEMQNRYQNDWTERSLFYNCRMFTDGFYHGQSYGELEPCIHIGILDFNLMRSQGFHHHIKLLDIKTGEEYNDKLQFHVVQLKKLEDAAKEEKET
;
A
#
# COMPACT_ATOMS: atom_id res chain seq x y z
N MET A 1 4.57 26.33 -13.47
CA MET A 1 3.77 27.55 -13.23
C MET A 1 2.74 27.24 -12.17
N PRO A 2 2.70 27.95 -11.03
CA PRO A 2 1.65 27.77 -10.03
C PRO A 2 0.31 28.16 -10.63
N MET A 3 -0.72 27.32 -10.42
CA MET A 3 -2.09 27.65 -10.83
C MET A 3 -2.55 28.92 -10.10
N THR A 4 -3.10 29.87 -10.83
CA THR A 4 -3.68 31.07 -10.24
C THR A 4 -4.88 30.73 -9.38
N ASN A 5 -5.08 31.41 -8.24
CA ASN A 5 -6.18 31.18 -7.28
C ASN A 5 -7.57 31.06 -7.96
N ASN A 6 -7.85 31.80 -9.02
CA ASN A 6 -9.11 31.72 -9.77
C ASN A 6 -9.38 30.35 -10.40
N LYS A 7 -8.34 29.63 -10.85
CA LYS A 7 -8.52 28.28 -11.44
C LYS A 7 -8.80 27.23 -10.35
N LEU A 8 -8.25 27.41 -9.14
CA LEU A 8 -8.53 26.52 -8.00
C LEU A 8 -9.98 26.68 -7.52
N TYR A 9 -10.49 27.91 -7.37
CA TYR A 9 -11.89 28.14 -6.97
C TYR A 9 -12.89 27.62 -8.00
N ALA A 10 -12.67 27.84 -9.30
CA ALA A 10 -13.51 27.31 -10.35
C ALA A 10 -13.56 25.77 -10.39
N ARG A 11 -12.43 25.12 -10.07
CA ARG A 11 -12.33 23.67 -9.95
C ARG A 11 -13.10 23.15 -8.74
N ASP A 12 -13.01 23.81 -7.58
CA ASP A 12 -13.71 23.44 -6.37
C ASP A 12 -15.22 23.56 -6.52
N GLU A 13 -15.71 24.63 -7.15
CA GLU A 13 -17.14 24.80 -7.46
C GLU A 13 -17.65 23.74 -8.44
N TYR A 14 -16.88 23.44 -9.49
CA TYR A 14 -17.21 22.37 -10.43
C TYR A 14 -17.31 21.02 -9.72
N LEU A 15 -16.35 20.69 -8.84
CA LEU A 15 -16.34 19.43 -8.10
C LEU A 15 -17.52 19.34 -7.12
N LYS A 16 -17.86 20.44 -6.42
CA LYS A 16 -19.03 20.51 -5.52
C LYS A 16 -20.33 20.30 -6.29
N LYS A 17 -20.46 20.92 -7.48
CA LYS A 17 -21.62 20.77 -8.34
C LYS A 17 -21.77 19.35 -8.87
N LYS A 18 -20.67 18.71 -9.26
CA LYS A 18 -20.62 17.31 -9.68
C LYS A 18 -20.92 16.34 -8.54
N ALA A 19 -20.45 16.61 -7.32
CA ALA A 19 -20.74 15.79 -6.15
C ALA A 19 -22.20 15.87 -5.70
N ALA A 20 -22.89 16.97 -6.01
CA ALA A 20 -24.30 17.17 -5.75
C ALA A 20 -25.22 16.58 -6.87
N ASP A 21 -24.65 16.17 -8.00
CA ASP A 21 -25.38 15.49 -9.08
C ASP A 21 -25.80 14.09 -8.65
N SER A 22 -27.01 13.67 -8.98
CA SER A 22 -27.55 12.34 -8.69
C SER A 22 -26.72 11.18 -9.25
N ASN A 23 -25.91 11.44 -10.28
CA ASN A 23 -24.92 10.48 -10.83
C ASN A 23 -23.59 10.45 -10.09
N GLY A 24 -23.34 11.38 -9.15
CA GLY A 24 -22.14 11.45 -8.33
C GLY A 24 -20.81 11.60 -9.10
N LEU A 25 -19.75 11.77 -8.36
CA LEU A 25 -18.39 11.61 -8.87
C LEU A 25 -18.00 10.13 -8.74
N ASN A 26 -18.00 9.39 -9.85
CA ASN A 26 -17.45 8.04 -9.86
C ASN A 26 -15.93 8.11 -9.83
N ILE A 27 -15.37 8.34 -8.64
CA ILE A 27 -13.92 8.36 -8.42
C ILE A 27 -13.50 6.94 -8.06
N GLN A 28 -12.78 6.30 -8.97
CA GLN A 28 -12.22 4.97 -8.72
C GLN A 28 -11.12 5.04 -7.65
N LEU A 29 -10.98 3.97 -6.84
CA LEU A 29 -9.93 3.84 -5.83
C LEU A 29 -8.50 3.81 -6.43
N THR A 30 -8.36 3.59 -7.73
CA THR A 30 -7.10 3.75 -8.47
C THR A 30 -6.62 5.21 -8.56
N ASN A 31 -7.47 6.18 -8.17
CA ASN A 31 -7.06 7.57 -8.00
C ASN A 31 -6.31 7.73 -6.67
N ASN A 32 -5.07 8.22 -6.72
CA ASN A 32 -4.18 8.35 -5.55
C ASN A 32 -4.81 9.14 -4.39
N TYR A 33 -5.56 10.22 -4.67
CA TYR A 33 -6.22 10.99 -3.62
C TYR A 33 -7.35 10.19 -2.96
N ALA A 34 -8.20 9.55 -3.75
CA ALA A 34 -9.29 8.72 -3.25
C ALA A 34 -8.74 7.54 -2.44
N PHE A 35 -7.69 6.90 -2.93
CA PHE A 35 -7.00 5.81 -2.26
C PHE A 35 -6.50 6.22 -0.86
N ARG A 36 -5.68 7.28 -0.78
CA ARG A 36 -5.16 7.78 0.50
C ARG A 36 -6.29 8.18 1.44
N LYS A 37 -7.32 8.88 0.93
CA LYS A 37 -8.46 9.30 1.74
C LYS A 37 -9.22 8.11 2.32
N THR A 38 -9.38 7.04 1.54
CA THR A 38 -10.04 5.80 1.97
C THR A 38 -9.23 5.09 3.06
N PHE A 39 -7.93 4.90 2.87
CA PHE A 39 -7.07 4.21 3.83
C PHE A 39 -6.71 5.04 5.08
N LYS A 40 -6.95 6.37 5.08
CA LYS A 40 -6.93 7.17 6.33
C LYS A 40 -8.04 6.75 7.31
N ASN A 41 -9.08 6.09 6.84
CA ASN A 41 -10.09 5.47 7.71
C ASN A 41 -9.55 4.15 8.27
N THR A 42 -9.25 4.14 9.57
CA THR A 42 -8.67 2.99 10.26
C THR A 42 -9.55 1.73 10.22
N TYR A 43 -10.87 1.89 10.17
CA TYR A 43 -11.81 0.77 10.02
C TYR A 43 -11.64 0.07 8.66
N ILE A 44 -11.53 0.86 7.58
CA ILE A 44 -11.30 0.33 6.23
C ILE A 44 -9.92 -0.30 6.13
N ALA A 45 -8.89 0.38 6.65
CA ALA A 45 -7.52 -0.14 6.67
C ALA A 45 -7.44 -1.47 7.44
N LYS A 46 -8.10 -1.56 8.60
CA LYS A 46 -8.19 -2.79 9.41
C LYS A 46 -8.85 -3.92 8.61
N GLY A 47 -10.03 -3.68 8.02
CA GLY A 47 -10.75 -4.70 7.24
C GLY A 47 -9.94 -5.19 6.04
N PHE A 48 -9.25 -4.27 5.33
CA PHE A 48 -8.38 -4.63 4.21
C PHE A 48 -7.21 -5.51 4.66
N LEU A 49 -6.51 -5.15 5.74
CA LEU A 49 -5.37 -5.92 6.25
C LEU A 49 -5.82 -7.30 6.77
N MET A 50 -6.97 -7.38 7.44
CA MET A 50 -7.55 -8.65 7.85
C MET A 50 -7.78 -9.58 6.65
N ALA A 51 -8.41 -9.07 5.60
CA ALA A 51 -8.71 -9.85 4.40
C ALA A 51 -7.43 -10.27 3.64
N LEU A 52 -6.47 -9.34 3.48
CA LEU A 52 -5.26 -9.59 2.69
C LEU A 52 -4.23 -10.47 3.40
N LEU A 53 -4.03 -10.23 4.70
CA LEU A 53 -3.00 -10.91 5.50
C LEU A 53 -3.55 -12.13 6.26
N GLY A 54 -4.87 -12.40 6.16
CA GLY A 54 -5.53 -13.49 6.88
C GLY A 54 -5.57 -13.29 8.39
N LEU A 55 -5.53 -12.04 8.87
CA LEU A 55 -5.54 -11.73 10.30
C LEU A 55 -6.95 -11.77 10.87
N LYS A 56 -7.06 -12.24 12.09
CA LYS A 56 -8.31 -12.18 12.88
C LYS A 56 -8.43 -10.83 13.58
N GLU A 57 -9.63 -10.48 14.00
CA GLU A 57 -9.88 -9.19 14.64
C GLU A 57 -9.14 -9.02 15.96
N ASP A 58 -9.01 -10.09 16.74
CA ASP A 58 -8.29 -10.14 18.01
C ASP A 58 -6.76 -10.07 17.86
N GLU A 59 -6.24 -10.33 16.66
CA GLU A 59 -4.81 -10.16 16.33
C GLU A 59 -4.44 -8.69 16.01
N ILE A 60 -5.43 -7.80 15.89
CA ILE A 60 -5.23 -6.38 15.65
C ILE A 60 -5.67 -5.58 16.90
N ALA A 61 -4.74 -5.45 17.83
CA ALA A 61 -4.96 -4.69 19.07
C ALA A 61 -4.87 -3.17 18.83
N ASP A 62 -3.96 -2.72 17.96
CA ASP A 62 -3.76 -1.32 17.61
C ASP A 62 -3.41 -1.17 16.13
N LEU A 63 -3.93 -0.12 15.50
CA LEU A 63 -3.64 0.24 14.11
C LEU A 63 -3.56 1.75 13.97
N LYS A 64 -2.39 2.26 13.62
CA LYS A 64 -2.14 3.68 13.40
C LYS A 64 -1.77 3.93 11.94
N VAL A 65 -2.58 4.73 11.25
CA VAL A 65 -2.26 5.23 9.91
C VAL A 65 -1.51 6.54 10.06
N THR A 66 -0.31 6.63 9.47
CA THR A 66 0.50 7.85 9.49
C THR A 66 0.51 8.52 8.11
N ASP A 67 0.68 9.84 8.10
CA ASP A 67 0.88 10.60 6.86
C ASP A 67 2.38 10.58 6.52
N PRO A 68 2.80 10.06 5.36
CA PRO A 68 4.21 10.02 4.99
C PRO A 68 4.87 11.40 4.87
N PHE A 69 4.08 12.49 4.82
CA PHE A 69 4.59 13.88 4.78
C PHE A 69 4.92 14.48 6.15
N GLU A 70 4.48 13.88 7.27
CA GLU A 70 4.69 14.45 8.60
C GLU A 70 6.05 14.07 9.23
N GLU A 71 6.81 13.17 8.64
CA GLU A 71 8.06 12.62 9.20
C GLU A 71 9.34 13.25 8.60
N GLY A 72 9.32 14.51 8.13
CA GLY A 72 10.53 15.36 7.99
C GLY A 72 11.65 14.79 7.09
N GLU A 73 11.34 14.10 6.03
CA GLU A 73 12.33 13.64 5.04
C GLU A 73 12.83 14.83 4.22
N SER A 74 14.15 14.99 4.13
CA SER A 74 14.82 16.12 3.48
C SER A 74 14.45 16.21 1.99
N GLU A 75 14.30 17.43 1.45
CA GLU A 75 13.98 17.77 0.05
C GLU A 75 14.98 17.21 -0.99
N GLN A 76 16.06 16.57 -0.59
CA GLN A 76 17.14 16.09 -1.48
C GLN A 76 17.10 14.60 -1.81
N GLU A 77 16.28 13.81 -1.14
CA GLU A 77 16.09 12.40 -1.48
C GLU A 77 14.94 12.26 -2.47
N LYS A 78 15.10 11.36 -3.49
CA LYS A 78 14.00 11.02 -4.41
C LYS A 78 12.72 10.84 -3.61
N GLU A 79 11.76 11.77 -3.76
CA GLU A 79 10.45 11.74 -3.13
C GLU A 79 9.71 10.46 -3.53
N GLY A 80 9.95 9.40 -2.81
CA GLY A 80 9.12 8.22 -2.84
C GLY A 80 7.98 8.44 -1.87
N ILE A 81 6.95 9.10 -2.34
CA ILE A 81 5.74 9.29 -1.56
C ILE A 81 5.11 7.91 -1.38
N LEU A 82 5.31 7.31 -0.21
CA LEU A 82 4.56 6.14 0.22
C LEU A 82 3.07 6.55 0.29
N ASP A 83 2.18 5.78 -0.32
CA ASP A 83 0.78 6.19 -0.37
C ASP A 83 0.12 6.12 1.02
N VAL A 84 0.35 5.05 1.77
CA VAL A 84 -0.21 4.85 3.12
C VAL A 84 0.77 4.05 3.98
N LYS A 85 1.22 4.62 5.09
CA LYS A 85 2.07 3.93 6.08
C LYS A 85 1.22 3.57 7.30
N ILE A 86 1.30 2.32 7.74
CA ILE A 86 0.54 1.78 8.88
C ILE A 86 1.49 1.14 9.87
N TYR A 87 1.31 1.45 11.14
CA TYR A 87 1.88 0.70 12.24
C TYR A 87 0.81 -0.21 12.81
N LEU A 88 1.10 -1.50 12.85
CA LEU A 88 0.21 -2.52 13.40
C LEU A 88 0.80 -3.07 14.70
N ASN A 89 0.02 -2.99 15.79
CA ASN A 89 0.39 -3.48 17.12
C ASN A 89 1.73 -2.89 17.65
N ASN A 90 2.08 -1.67 17.23
CA ASN A 90 3.33 -0.96 17.56
C ASN A 90 4.64 -1.70 17.24
N ASN A 91 4.59 -2.78 16.45
CA ASN A 91 5.77 -3.59 16.15
C ASN A 91 5.84 -4.10 14.71
N LYS A 92 4.92 -3.71 13.83
CA LYS A 92 4.92 -4.11 12.42
C LYS A 92 4.66 -2.90 11.54
N LYS A 93 5.56 -2.64 10.62
CA LYS A 93 5.47 -1.55 9.65
C LYS A 93 4.84 -2.07 8.36
N ILE A 94 3.82 -1.40 7.88
CA ILE A 94 3.13 -1.77 6.63
C ILE A 94 3.06 -0.55 5.72
N ASN A 95 3.49 -0.71 4.48
CA ASN A 95 3.28 0.27 3.41
C ASN A 95 2.26 -0.28 2.43
N ILE A 96 1.25 0.53 2.07
CA ILE A 96 0.31 0.21 1.01
C ILE A 96 0.47 1.23 -0.10
N GLU A 97 0.79 0.78 -1.31
CA GLU A 97 1.02 1.62 -2.49
C GLU A 97 0.05 1.23 -3.61
N MET A 98 -0.63 2.22 -4.20
CA MET A 98 -1.47 2.04 -5.39
C MET A 98 -0.70 2.49 -6.63
N GLN A 99 -0.57 1.59 -7.59
CA GLN A 99 0.08 1.89 -8.87
C GLN A 99 -0.85 1.60 -10.05
N ASN A 100 -1.29 2.66 -10.72
CA ASN A 100 -2.25 2.56 -11.82
C ASN A 100 -1.62 2.48 -13.22
N ARG A 101 -0.30 2.66 -13.32
CA ARG A 101 0.43 2.57 -14.59
C ARG A 101 1.63 1.65 -14.44
N TYR A 102 1.84 0.82 -15.46
CA TYR A 102 3.02 -0.04 -15.50
C TYR A 102 4.31 0.79 -15.44
N GLN A 103 5.22 0.38 -14.58
CA GLN A 103 6.58 0.91 -14.44
C GLN A 103 7.56 -0.25 -14.51
N ASN A 104 8.58 -0.11 -15.35
CA ASN A 104 9.57 -1.18 -15.56
C ASN A 104 10.39 -1.50 -14.31
N ASP A 105 10.56 -0.53 -13.43
CA ASP A 105 11.36 -0.57 -12.21
C ASP A 105 10.52 -0.70 -10.93
N TRP A 106 9.25 -1.15 -11.05
CA TRP A 106 8.37 -1.24 -9.88
C TRP A 106 8.89 -2.25 -8.84
N THR A 107 9.47 -3.36 -9.26
CA THR A 107 10.04 -4.37 -8.37
C THR A 107 11.23 -3.84 -7.57
N GLU A 108 12.13 -3.12 -8.22
CA GLU A 108 13.28 -2.46 -7.59
C GLU A 108 12.84 -1.35 -6.66
N ARG A 109 11.85 -0.58 -7.10
CA ARG A 109 11.26 0.49 -6.29
C ARG A 109 10.60 -0.06 -5.03
N SER A 110 9.75 -1.06 -5.14
CA SER A 110 9.09 -1.69 -3.99
C SER A 110 10.10 -2.30 -3.01
N LEU A 111 11.15 -2.95 -3.54
CA LEU A 111 12.26 -3.47 -2.74
C LEU A 111 12.98 -2.35 -1.99
N PHE A 112 13.36 -1.26 -2.69
CA PHE A 112 14.05 -0.13 -2.10
C PHE A 112 13.26 0.48 -0.93
N TYR A 113 11.97 0.78 -1.12
CA TYR A 113 11.14 1.38 -0.06
C TYR A 113 10.91 0.45 1.11
N ASN A 114 10.72 -0.85 0.86
CA ASN A 114 10.54 -1.82 1.94
C ASN A 114 11.82 -1.97 2.76
N CYS A 115 13.00 -2.03 2.12
CA CYS A 115 14.30 -2.06 2.82
C CYS A 115 14.54 -0.79 3.63
N ARG A 116 14.22 0.38 3.06
CA ARG A 116 14.37 1.66 3.76
C ARG A 116 13.46 1.72 5.01
N MET A 117 12.20 1.36 4.86
CA MET A 117 11.24 1.29 5.97
C MET A 117 11.65 0.25 7.01
N PHE A 118 12.28 -0.87 6.59
CA PHE A 118 12.76 -1.92 7.47
C PHE A 118 13.87 -1.43 8.40
N THR A 119 14.77 -0.60 7.89
CA THR A 119 15.89 -0.05 8.66
C THR A 119 15.57 1.27 9.37
N ASP A 120 14.44 1.89 9.03
CA ASP A 120 13.99 3.15 9.64
C ASP A 120 13.75 2.97 11.15
N GLY A 121 14.28 3.91 11.95
CA GLY A 121 14.17 3.85 13.42
C GLY A 121 15.08 2.82 14.09
N PHE A 122 16.02 2.20 13.37
CA PHE A 122 17.01 1.28 13.94
C PHE A 122 18.37 1.95 14.15
N TYR A 123 18.82 2.02 15.39
CA TYR A 123 19.98 2.82 15.79
C TYR A 123 21.13 1.97 16.34
N HIS A 124 22.31 2.57 16.39
CA HIS A 124 23.50 1.94 16.97
C HIS A 124 23.25 1.47 18.43
N GLY A 125 23.64 0.24 18.71
CA GLY A 125 23.49 -0.37 20.05
C GLY A 125 22.23 -1.21 20.24
N GLN A 126 21.26 -1.14 19.31
CA GLN A 126 20.10 -2.03 19.33
C GLN A 126 20.46 -3.44 18.85
N SER A 127 19.77 -4.44 19.40
CA SER A 127 19.91 -5.82 18.94
C SER A 127 19.22 -6.02 17.59
N TYR A 128 19.83 -6.73 16.64
CA TYR A 128 19.18 -7.07 15.36
C TYR A 128 17.87 -7.85 15.52
N GLY A 129 17.68 -8.54 16.64
CA GLY A 129 16.41 -9.19 16.98
C GLY A 129 15.24 -8.22 17.16
N GLU A 130 15.53 -6.95 17.49
CA GLU A 130 14.52 -5.88 17.69
C GLU A 130 14.05 -5.26 16.37
N LEU A 131 14.65 -5.59 15.21
CA LEU A 131 14.15 -5.15 13.92
C LEU A 131 12.69 -5.54 13.76
N GLU A 132 11.85 -4.56 13.46
CA GLU A 132 10.42 -4.74 13.30
C GLU A 132 10.08 -5.37 11.94
N PRO A 133 9.12 -6.31 11.87
CA PRO A 133 8.63 -6.82 10.60
C PRO A 133 8.09 -5.71 9.70
N CYS A 134 8.41 -5.80 8.41
CA CYS A 134 8.08 -4.80 7.41
C CYS A 134 7.39 -5.46 6.22
N ILE A 135 6.19 -4.98 5.88
CA ILE A 135 5.37 -5.51 4.81
C ILE A 135 5.09 -4.41 3.78
N HIS A 136 5.49 -4.64 2.55
CA HIS A 136 5.11 -3.79 1.43
C HIS A 136 3.96 -4.42 0.65
N ILE A 137 2.86 -3.69 0.51
CA ILE A 137 1.67 -4.11 -0.21
C ILE A 137 1.51 -3.24 -1.46
N GLY A 138 1.79 -3.81 -2.62
CA GLY A 138 1.56 -3.16 -3.91
C GLY A 138 0.21 -3.56 -4.51
N ILE A 139 -0.69 -2.59 -4.71
CA ILE A 139 -1.96 -2.78 -5.41
C ILE A 139 -1.79 -2.24 -6.82
N LEU A 140 -1.81 -3.14 -7.82
CA LEU A 140 -1.41 -2.83 -9.20
C LEU A 140 -2.61 -2.93 -10.14
N ASP A 141 -2.88 -1.87 -10.90
CA ASP A 141 -3.85 -1.89 -12.01
C ASP A 141 -3.22 -2.39 -13.31
N PHE A 142 -2.28 -3.32 -13.19
CA PHE A 142 -1.64 -4.04 -14.30
C PHE A 142 -1.14 -5.41 -13.83
N ASN A 143 -0.82 -6.29 -14.80
CA ASN A 143 -0.27 -7.61 -14.52
C ASN A 143 1.26 -7.53 -14.43
N LEU A 144 1.81 -7.81 -13.26
CA LEU A 144 3.24 -7.91 -12.98
C LEU A 144 3.71 -9.38 -13.03
N MET A 145 3.06 -10.22 -12.22
CA MET A 145 3.38 -11.64 -12.09
C MET A 145 2.73 -12.45 -13.19
N ARG A 146 3.43 -13.44 -13.75
CA ARG A 146 2.91 -14.29 -14.83
C ARG A 146 1.95 -15.38 -14.35
N SER A 147 2.07 -15.82 -13.09
CA SER A 147 1.18 -16.80 -12.47
C SER A 147 -0.27 -16.28 -12.39
N GLN A 148 -1.25 -17.19 -12.37
CA GLN A 148 -2.67 -16.84 -12.50
C GLN A 148 -3.24 -16.07 -11.29
N GLY A 149 -2.83 -16.33 -10.07
CA GLY A 149 -3.38 -15.68 -8.88
C GLY A 149 -3.37 -14.14 -8.94
N PHE A 150 -4.40 -13.52 -8.37
CA PHE A 150 -4.47 -12.06 -8.24
C PHE A 150 -3.64 -11.52 -7.06
N HIS A 151 -3.41 -12.34 -6.03
CA HIS A 151 -2.63 -12.02 -4.84
C HIS A 151 -1.40 -12.91 -4.73
N HIS A 152 -0.24 -12.31 -4.55
CA HIS A 152 1.04 -12.99 -4.36
C HIS A 152 1.66 -12.54 -3.05
N HIS A 153 2.09 -13.51 -2.24
CA HIS A 153 2.83 -13.30 -1.00
C HIS A 153 4.27 -13.75 -1.21
N ILE A 154 5.22 -12.84 -1.04
CA ILE A 154 6.64 -13.02 -1.33
C ILE A 154 7.43 -12.85 -0.04
N LYS A 155 8.29 -13.83 0.26
CA LYS A 155 9.18 -13.89 1.43
C LYS A 155 10.60 -14.25 1.03
N LEU A 156 11.52 -14.14 1.98
CA LEU A 156 12.89 -14.62 1.82
C LEU A 156 12.95 -16.12 2.12
N LEU A 157 13.23 -16.91 1.08
CA LEU A 157 13.28 -18.37 1.15
C LEU A 157 14.60 -18.89 0.58
N ASP A 158 15.08 -20.03 1.07
CA ASP A 158 16.07 -20.83 0.37
C ASP A 158 15.44 -21.39 -0.91
N ILE A 159 16.03 -21.05 -2.05
CA ILE A 159 15.49 -21.42 -3.37
C ILE A 159 15.57 -22.92 -3.68
N LYS A 160 16.39 -23.69 -2.94
CA LYS A 160 16.55 -25.14 -3.16
C LYS A 160 15.59 -25.95 -2.30
N THR A 161 15.39 -25.53 -1.05
CA THR A 161 14.62 -26.28 -0.06
C THR A 161 13.22 -25.71 0.12
N GLY A 162 13.00 -24.42 -0.20
CA GLY A 162 11.79 -23.68 0.13
C GLY A 162 11.72 -23.27 1.61
N GLU A 163 12.77 -23.52 2.39
CA GLU A 163 12.81 -23.16 3.81
C GLU A 163 12.82 -21.64 3.99
N GLU A 164 12.02 -21.16 4.93
CA GLU A 164 11.96 -19.74 5.25
C GLU A 164 13.24 -19.29 5.96
N TYR A 165 13.97 -18.36 5.32
CA TYR A 165 15.18 -17.78 5.88
C TYR A 165 14.87 -16.69 6.92
N ASN A 166 13.90 -15.83 6.62
CA ASN A 166 13.49 -14.74 7.51
C ASN A 166 12.09 -14.22 7.12
N ASP A 167 11.24 -13.96 8.10
CA ASP A 167 9.86 -13.54 7.93
C ASP A 167 9.63 -12.02 8.14
N LYS A 168 10.69 -11.28 8.49
CA LYS A 168 10.55 -9.85 8.81
C LYS A 168 10.44 -8.94 7.59
N LEU A 169 10.86 -9.38 6.39
CA LEU A 169 10.75 -8.60 5.17
C LEU A 169 9.83 -9.31 4.18
N GLN A 170 8.64 -8.74 3.96
CA GLN A 170 7.60 -9.37 3.15
C GLN A 170 7.05 -8.41 2.09
N PHE A 171 6.57 -8.99 0.97
CA PHE A 171 5.86 -8.25 -0.06
C PHE A 171 4.55 -8.94 -0.40
N HIS A 172 3.50 -8.15 -0.56
CA HIS A 172 2.24 -8.58 -1.12
C HIS A 172 1.98 -7.83 -2.42
N VAL A 173 1.66 -8.55 -3.48
CA VAL A 173 1.33 -7.98 -4.78
C VAL A 173 -0.10 -8.36 -5.12
N VAL A 174 -0.97 -7.35 -5.23
CA VAL A 174 -2.37 -7.51 -5.62
C VAL A 174 -2.56 -6.96 -7.02
N GLN A 175 -2.96 -7.80 -7.97
CA GLN A 175 -3.15 -7.46 -9.38
C GLN A 175 -4.63 -7.33 -9.69
N LEU A 176 -5.14 -6.08 -9.74
CA LEU A 176 -6.57 -5.80 -9.87
C LEU A 176 -7.18 -6.39 -11.14
N LYS A 177 -6.41 -6.43 -12.24
CA LYS A 177 -6.90 -7.00 -13.52
C LYS A 177 -7.17 -8.50 -13.47
N LYS A 178 -6.57 -9.22 -12.52
CA LYS A 178 -6.81 -10.64 -12.31
C LYS A 178 -7.92 -10.91 -11.28
N LEU A 179 -8.33 -9.91 -10.53
CA LEU A 179 -9.38 -10.04 -9.53
C LEU A 179 -10.75 -10.35 -10.16
N GLU A 180 -11.02 -9.78 -11.34
CA GLU A 180 -12.27 -10.03 -12.07
C GLU A 180 -12.39 -11.49 -12.55
N ASP A 181 -11.27 -12.08 -12.93
CA ASP A 181 -11.23 -13.46 -13.40
C ASP A 181 -11.39 -14.43 -12.22
N ALA A 182 -10.73 -14.20 -11.09
CA ALA A 182 -10.90 -14.95 -9.86
C ALA A 182 -12.36 -14.93 -9.35
N ALA A 183 -13.02 -13.77 -9.41
CA ALA A 183 -14.42 -13.63 -9.01
C ALA A 183 -15.41 -14.36 -9.96
N LYS A 184 -15.02 -14.67 -11.19
CA LYS A 184 -15.83 -15.51 -12.10
C LYS A 184 -15.66 -16.99 -11.77
N GLU A 185 -14.44 -17.43 -11.51
CA GLU A 185 -14.14 -18.82 -11.12
C GLU A 185 -14.86 -19.22 -9.81
N GLU A 186 -14.94 -18.32 -8.82
CA GLU A 186 -15.69 -18.56 -7.58
C GLU A 186 -17.21 -18.67 -7.76
N LYS A 187 -17.78 -18.09 -8.84
CA LYS A 187 -19.21 -18.16 -9.13
C LYS A 187 -19.61 -19.41 -9.92
N GLU A 188 -18.64 -20.06 -10.55
CA GLU A 188 -18.84 -21.27 -11.35
C GLU A 188 -18.61 -22.57 -10.53
N THR A 189 -18.14 -22.45 -9.28
CA THR A 189 -17.94 -23.54 -8.31
C THR A 189 -19.02 -23.58 -7.26
#